data_ba973c018f0893c5f23d98df13662d8d
#
_entry.id   ba973c018f0893c5f23d98df13662d8d
#
_cell.length_a   1.000
_cell.length_b   1.000
_cell.length_c   1.000
_cell.angle_alpha   90.00
_cell.angle_beta   90.00
_cell.angle_gamma   90.00
#
_symmetry.space_group_name_H-M   'P 1'
#
loop_
_entity.id
_entity.type
_entity.pdbx_description
1 polymer ?
#
loop_
_entity_poly.entity_id
_entity_poly.type
_entity_poly.pdbx_seq_one_letter_code
_entity_poly.pdbx_strand_id
1 'polypeptide(L)'
;MLLGHLLYPGNLIATEFPLVLGAISIIASMIAVFFVRLGKNQYIMGALYKGMFGAAILAAVAFGVFTMSMMKGIEGISASGIYMSTLVGLVLTVGIVIITEYYTGIYGPVKSIAQASTTGHATNIISGLAVGLEATAAPVVLICLGILAAHAFAGLYGIAMAAISMLSMTGMVIAIDAYGPI
;
A
#
# COMPACT_ATOMS: atom_id res chain seq x y z
N MET A 1 -3.73 6.07 17.07
CA MET A 1 -3.73 6.28 18.52
C MET A 1 -4.86 7.21 18.98
N LEU A 2 -4.91 8.46 18.54
CA LEU A 2 -5.94 9.41 18.99
C LEU A 2 -7.37 8.90 18.74
N LEU A 3 -7.65 8.37 17.55
CA LEU A 3 -8.94 7.75 17.24
C LEU A 3 -9.26 6.53 18.12
N GLY A 4 -8.27 5.71 18.44
CA GLY A 4 -8.46 4.58 19.36
C GLY A 4 -8.88 5.05 20.75
N HIS A 5 -8.23 6.09 21.27
CA HIS A 5 -8.58 6.68 22.56
C HIS A 5 -9.96 7.34 22.57
N LEU A 6 -10.33 8.04 21.48
CA LEU A 6 -11.62 8.74 21.38
C LEU A 6 -12.80 7.79 21.18
N LEU A 7 -12.63 6.74 20.37
CA LEU A 7 -13.71 5.80 20.04
C LEU A 7 -13.88 4.71 21.14
N TYR A 8 -12.79 4.38 21.83
CA TYR A 8 -12.76 3.32 22.84
C TYR A 8 -12.09 3.84 24.14
N PRO A 9 -12.73 4.81 24.84
CA PRO A 9 -12.15 5.40 26.03
C PRO A 9 -11.93 4.34 27.10
N GLY A 10 -10.73 4.31 27.68
CA GLY A 10 -10.33 3.32 28.70
C GLY A 10 -9.76 2.01 28.16
N ASN A 11 -9.77 1.78 26.83
CA ASN A 11 -9.14 0.61 26.23
C ASN A 11 -7.75 0.94 25.69
N LEU A 12 -6.71 0.62 26.47
CA LEU A 12 -5.32 0.84 26.07
C LEU A 12 -4.93 0.03 24.85
N ILE A 13 -5.46 -1.18 24.70
CA ILE A 13 -5.15 -2.06 23.55
C ILE A 13 -5.58 -1.40 22.23
N ALA A 14 -6.79 -0.84 22.17
CA ALA A 14 -7.28 -0.15 20.98
C ALA A 14 -6.46 1.12 20.66
N THR A 15 -5.88 1.76 21.66
CA THR A 15 -5.04 2.95 21.51
C THR A 15 -3.64 2.60 21.00
N GLU A 16 -3.04 1.51 21.50
CA GLU A 16 -1.67 1.10 21.19
C GLU A 16 -1.57 0.19 19.96
N PHE A 17 -2.64 -0.49 19.60
CA PHE A 17 -2.68 -1.44 18.49
C PHE A 17 -2.11 -0.90 17.14
N PRO A 18 -2.34 0.36 16.77
CA PRO A 18 -1.68 0.96 15.60
C PRO A 18 -0.16 0.89 15.63
N LEU A 19 0.46 1.07 16.80
CA LEU A 19 1.91 0.95 16.98
C LEU A 19 2.38 -0.50 16.83
N VAL A 20 1.60 -1.43 17.38
CA VAL A 20 1.88 -2.87 17.24
C VAL A 20 1.86 -3.28 15.77
N LEU A 21 0.85 -2.85 15.00
CA LEU A 21 0.81 -3.10 13.56
C LEU A 21 2.01 -2.50 12.83
N GLY A 22 2.40 -1.26 13.19
CA GLY A 22 3.59 -0.62 12.65
C GLY A 22 4.88 -1.41 12.95
N ALA A 23 5.06 -1.86 14.18
CA ALA A 23 6.22 -2.66 14.56
C ALA A 23 6.27 -4.01 13.82
N ILE A 24 5.15 -4.70 13.71
CA ILE A 24 5.03 -5.96 12.97
C ILE A 24 5.34 -5.75 11.49
N SER A 25 4.89 -4.64 10.91
CA SER A 25 5.13 -4.32 9.50
C SER A 25 6.62 -4.13 9.20
N ILE A 26 7.38 -3.53 10.11
CA ILE A 26 8.83 -3.38 9.97
C ILE A 26 9.49 -4.76 9.94
N ILE A 27 9.14 -5.64 10.86
CA ILE A 27 9.67 -7.00 10.91
C ILE A 27 9.31 -7.77 9.63
N ALA A 28 8.05 -7.69 9.19
CA ALA A 28 7.60 -8.33 7.96
C ALA A 28 8.35 -7.83 6.72
N SER A 29 8.59 -6.52 6.61
CA SER A 29 9.34 -5.93 5.50
C SER A 29 10.82 -6.34 5.53
N MET A 30 11.45 -6.41 6.70
CA MET A 30 12.82 -6.89 6.84
C MET A 30 12.95 -8.35 6.38
N ILE A 31 12.01 -9.21 6.76
CA ILE A 31 12.00 -10.62 6.31
C ILE A 31 11.75 -10.68 4.80
N ALA A 32 10.89 -9.82 4.26
CA ALA A 32 10.57 -9.79 2.84
C ALA A 32 11.79 -9.49 1.93
N VAL A 33 12.80 -8.79 2.42
CA VAL A 33 14.04 -8.56 1.68
C VAL A 33 14.71 -9.87 1.27
N PHE A 34 14.61 -10.93 2.07
CA PHE A 34 15.18 -12.24 1.72
C PHE A 34 14.48 -12.92 0.54
N PHE A 35 13.26 -12.49 0.18
CA PHE A 35 12.54 -12.96 -1.01
C PHE A 35 12.99 -12.26 -2.29
N VAL A 36 13.70 -11.12 -2.17
CA VAL A 36 14.27 -10.40 -3.30
C VAL A 36 15.49 -11.15 -3.80
N ARG A 37 15.27 -12.09 -4.73
CA ARG A 37 16.35 -12.86 -5.36
C ARG A 37 16.26 -12.75 -6.86
N LEU A 38 17.39 -12.42 -7.49
CA LEU A 38 17.52 -12.41 -8.94
C LEU A 38 17.39 -13.83 -9.48
N GLY A 39 16.49 -14.01 -10.44
CA GLY A 39 16.37 -15.25 -11.20
C GLY A 39 17.44 -15.35 -12.30
N LYS A 40 17.49 -16.50 -12.99
CA LYS A 40 18.43 -16.74 -14.11
C LYS A 40 18.36 -15.69 -15.23
N ASN A 41 17.21 -15.04 -15.43
CA ASN A 41 17.00 -14.04 -16.48
C ASN A 41 17.42 -12.60 -16.07
N GLN A 42 18.01 -12.41 -14.90
CA GLN A 42 18.47 -11.10 -14.38
C GLN A 42 17.43 -9.96 -14.46
N TYR A 43 16.13 -10.30 -14.46
CA TYR A 43 15.04 -9.32 -14.49
C TYR A 43 14.82 -8.75 -13.09
N ILE A 44 15.43 -7.59 -12.82
CA ILE A 44 15.50 -6.95 -11.49
C ILE A 44 14.11 -6.53 -11.00
N MET A 45 13.29 -5.90 -11.86
CA MET A 45 11.92 -5.51 -11.48
C MET A 45 11.09 -6.71 -11.02
N GLY A 46 11.20 -7.85 -11.70
CA GLY A 46 10.52 -9.07 -11.27
C GLY A 46 10.98 -9.60 -9.91
N ALA A 47 12.23 -9.38 -9.52
CA ALA A 47 12.75 -9.75 -8.20
C ALA A 47 12.17 -8.81 -7.11
N LEU A 48 12.09 -7.50 -7.39
CA LEU A 48 11.50 -6.51 -6.48
C LEU A 48 10.00 -6.76 -6.26
N TYR A 49 9.24 -7.09 -7.32
CA TYR A 49 7.84 -7.49 -7.18
C TYR A 49 7.64 -8.74 -6.34
N LYS A 50 8.49 -9.75 -6.49
CA LYS A 50 8.45 -10.94 -5.61
C LYS A 50 8.64 -10.55 -4.14
N GLY A 51 9.57 -9.63 -3.87
CA GLY A 51 9.75 -9.08 -2.53
C GLY A 51 8.51 -8.35 -2.02
N MET A 52 7.90 -7.50 -2.86
CA MET A 52 6.69 -6.76 -2.52
C MET A 52 5.51 -7.70 -2.21
N PHE A 53 5.23 -8.67 -3.07
CA PHE A 53 4.17 -9.65 -2.81
C PHE A 53 4.48 -10.52 -1.59
N GLY A 54 5.76 -10.88 -1.39
CA GLY A 54 6.20 -11.57 -0.18
C GLY A 54 5.94 -10.75 1.08
N ALA A 55 6.26 -9.45 1.06
CA ALA A 55 5.97 -8.53 2.16
C ALA A 55 4.46 -8.42 2.43
N ALA A 56 3.64 -8.30 1.37
CA ALA A 56 2.19 -8.22 1.50
C ALA A 56 1.60 -9.47 2.15
N ILE A 57 2.03 -10.65 1.74
CA ILE A 57 1.55 -11.93 2.29
C ILE A 57 1.99 -12.08 3.75
N LEU A 58 3.26 -11.79 4.06
CA LEU A 58 3.77 -11.85 5.44
C LEU A 58 3.03 -10.86 6.34
N ALA A 59 2.83 -9.62 5.89
CA ALA A 59 2.08 -8.61 6.62
C ALA A 59 0.62 -9.05 6.83
N ALA A 60 -0.06 -9.58 5.80
CA ALA A 60 -1.43 -10.06 5.90
C ALA A 60 -1.58 -11.17 6.95
N VAL A 61 -0.69 -12.15 6.94
CA VAL A 61 -0.69 -13.25 7.92
C VAL A 61 -0.41 -12.73 9.33
N ALA A 62 0.63 -11.90 9.49
CA ALA A 62 1.00 -11.34 10.79
C ALA A 62 -0.12 -10.46 11.35
N PHE A 63 -0.71 -9.57 10.54
CA PHE A 63 -1.85 -8.74 10.96
C PHE A 63 -3.05 -9.59 11.38
N GLY A 64 -3.33 -10.69 10.67
CA GLY A 64 -4.40 -11.62 11.05
C GLY A 64 -4.17 -12.23 12.42
N VAL A 65 -2.99 -12.78 12.66
CA VAL A 65 -2.63 -13.40 13.93
C VAL A 65 -2.71 -12.40 15.09
N PHE A 66 -2.09 -11.23 14.93
CA PHE A 66 -2.05 -10.24 16.00
C PHE A 66 -3.41 -9.55 16.23
N THR A 67 -4.18 -9.25 15.17
CA THR A 67 -5.52 -8.69 15.33
C THR A 67 -6.44 -9.65 16.05
N MET A 68 -6.45 -10.92 15.66
CA MET A 68 -7.28 -11.92 16.32
C MET A 68 -6.83 -12.22 17.75
N SER A 69 -5.53 -12.11 18.05
CA SER A 69 -5.00 -12.33 19.39
C SER A 69 -5.31 -11.16 20.34
N MET A 70 -5.11 -9.92 19.88
CA MET A 70 -5.19 -8.73 20.75
C MET A 70 -6.60 -8.12 20.82
N MET A 71 -7.38 -8.18 19.73
CA MET A 71 -8.69 -7.53 19.63
C MET A 71 -9.86 -8.46 19.94
N LYS A 72 -9.62 -9.77 20.07
CA LYS A 72 -10.67 -10.74 20.38
C LYS A 72 -11.14 -10.59 21.82
N GLY A 73 -12.44 -10.37 22.01
CA GLY A 73 -13.03 -10.25 23.34
C GLY A 73 -13.16 -8.83 23.88
N ILE A 74 -12.81 -7.81 23.09
CA ILE A 74 -13.04 -6.41 23.44
C ILE A 74 -14.47 -6.02 23.04
N GLU A 75 -15.28 -5.59 24.00
CA GLU A 75 -16.66 -5.13 23.74
C GLU A 75 -16.66 -3.95 22.77
N GLY A 76 -17.57 -4.01 21.77
CA GLY A 76 -17.74 -2.97 20.76
C GLY A 76 -16.71 -3.01 19.62
N ILE A 77 -15.76 -3.93 19.61
CA ILE A 77 -14.74 -4.09 18.55
C ILE A 77 -14.93 -5.41 17.81
N SER A 78 -15.13 -5.33 16.51
CA SER A 78 -15.09 -6.50 15.63
C SER A 78 -13.64 -6.76 15.19
N ALA A 79 -12.96 -7.73 15.79
CA ALA A 79 -11.61 -8.11 15.39
C ALA A 79 -11.53 -8.52 13.91
N SER A 80 -12.54 -9.23 13.39
CA SER A 80 -12.63 -9.57 11.97
C SER A 80 -12.80 -8.34 11.08
N GLY A 81 -13.61 -7.36 11.50
CA GLY A 81 -13.79 -6.11 10.77
C GLY A 81 -12.48 -5.31 10.68
N ILE A 82 -11.73 -5.21 11.79
CA ILE A 82 -10.42 -4.55 11.79
C ILE A 82 -9.44 -5.29 10.87
N TYR A 83 -9.40 -6.62 10.95
CA TYR A 83 -8.53 -7.39 10.06
C TYR A 83 -8.89 -7.19 8.58
N MET A 84 -10.17 -7.21 8.23
CA MET A 84 -10.60 -6.91 6.86
C MET A 84 -10.21 -5.50 6.41
N SER A 85 -10.29 -4.51 7.31
CA SER A 85 -9.82 -3.14 7.02
C SER A 85 -8.31 -3.09 6.78
N THR A 86 -7.49 -3.84 7.54
CA THR A 86 -6.04 -3.91 7.27
C THR A 86 -5.73 -4.59 5.93
N LEU A 87 -6.48 -5.63 5.55
CA LEU A 87 -6.35 -6.24 4.23
C LEU A 87 -6.70 -5.28 3.09
N VAL A 88 -7.75 -4.46 3.27
CA VAL A 88 -8.08 -3.40 2.31
C VAL A 88 -6.88 -2.47 2.10
N GLY A 89 -6.20 -2.03 3.17
CA GLY A 89 -5.01 -1.19 3.05
C GLY A 89 -3.86 -1.85 2.29
N LEU A 90 -3.58 -3.14 2.52
CA LEU A 90 -2.57 -3.89 1.75
C LEU A 90 -2.94 -3.98 0.27
N VAL A 91 -4.19 -4.28 -0.04
CA VAL A 91 -4.68 -4.36 -1.43
C VAL A 91 -4.58 -2.99 -2.12
N LEU A 92 -4.91 -1.91 -1.41
CA LEU A 92 -4.76 -0.55 -1.91
C LEU A 92 -3.31 -0.24 -2.29
N THR A 93 -2.35 -0.59 -1.42
CA THR A 93 -0.92 -0.37 -1.71
C THR A 93 -0.48 -1.10 -2.97
N VAL A 94 -0.81 -2.39 -3.07
CA VAL A 94 -0.48 -3.17 -4.28
C VAL A 94 -1.15 -2.57 -5.52
N GLY A 95 -2.42 -2.17 -5.42
CA GLY A 95 -3.17 -1.55 -6.52
C GLY A 95 -2.54 -0.22 -6.96
N ILE A 96 -2.14 0.64 -6.02
CA ILE A 96 -1.47 1.91 -6.33
C ILE A 96 -0.14 1.66 -7.04
N VAL A 97 0.68 0.72 -6.56
CA VAL A 97 1.96 0.37 -7.20
C VAL A 97 1.74 -0.10 -8.64
N ILE A 98 0.76 -0.96 -8.89
CA ILE A 98 0.44 -1.45 -10.24
C ILE A 98 0.00 -0.28 -11.16
N ILE A 99 -0.86 0.61 -10.66
CA ILE A 99 -1.32 1.78 -11.42
C ILE A 99 -0.14 2.71 -11.72
N THR A 100 0.68 3.01 -10.71
CA THR A 100 1.85 3.88 -10.86
C THR A 100 2.81 3.32 -11.90
N GLU A 101 3.09 2.00 -11.84
CA GLU A 101 3.95 1.37 -12.83
C GLU A 101 3.39 1.44 -14.26
N TYR A 102 2.08 1.31 -14.42
CA TYR A 102 1.47 1.46 -15.75
C TYR A 102 1.72 2.84 -16.35
N TYR A 103 1.68 3.90 -15.53
CA TYR A 103 1.88 5.28 -15.98
C TYR A 103 3.35 5.69 -16.07
N THR A 104 4.26 5.03 -15.35
CA THR A 104 5.69 5.36 -15.30
C THR A 104 6.58 4.38 -16.07
N GLY A 105 6.09 3.17 -16.33
CA GLY A 105 6.82 2.13 -17.05
C GLY A 105 6.78 2.33 -18.58
N ILE A 106 7.39 1.39 -19.32
CA ILE A 106 7.49 1.40 -20.78
C ILE A 106 6.13 1.05 -21.44
N TYR A 107 5.04 1.59 -20.93
CA TYR A 107 3.69 1.35 -21.45
C TYR A 107 3.19 2.54 -22.31
N GLY A 108 1.91 2.49 -22.68
CA GLY A 108 1.27 3.49 -23.54
C GLY A 108 1.50 4.95 -23.13
N PRO A 109 1.29 5.32 -21.86
CA PRO A 109 1.43 6.71 -21.41
C PRO A 109 2.83 7.28 -21.66
N VAL A 110 3.88 6.56 -21.27
CA VAL A 110 5.27 7.00 -21.46
C VAL A 110 5.64 7.02 -22.96
N LYS A 111 5.16 6.06 -23.75
CA LYS A 111 5.36 6.05 -25.21
C LYS A 111 4.74 7.25 -25.90
N SER A 112 3.55 7.70 -25.43
CA SER A 112 2.91 8.90 -26.00
C SER A 112 3.72 10.16 -25.73
N ILE A 113 4.31 10.30 -24.54
CA ILE A 113 5.21 11.41 -24.20
C ILE A 113 6.49 11.35 -25.07
N ALA A 114 7.07 10.17 -25.20
CA ALA A 114 8.26 9.96 -26.04
C ALA A 114 7.98 10.33 -27.50
N GLN A 115 6.82 9.98 -28.03
CA GLN A 115 6.41 10.36 -29.39
C GLN A 115 6.17 11.87 -29.50
N ALA A 116 5.56 12.51 -28.52
CA ALA A 116 5.38 13.96 -28.50
C ALA A 116 6.72 14.72 -28.46
N SER A 117 7.77 14.12 -27.87
CA SER A 117 9.11 14.74 -27.82
C SER A 117 9.76 14.89 -29.19
N THR A 118 9.35 14.07 -30.16
CA THR A 118 9.87 14.17 -31.55
C THR A 118 9.32 15.38 -32.31
N THR A 119 8.20 15.95 -31.85
CA THR A 119 7.54 17.08 -32.52
C THR A 119 7.94 18.45 -31.95
N GLY A 120 8.57 18.47 -30.76
CA GLY A 120 9.11 19.70 -30.18
C GLY A 120 8.99 19.75 -28.64
N HIS A 121 9.68 20.72 -28.03
CA HIS A 121 9.73 20.86 -26.57
C HIS A 121 8.35 21.20 -25.95
N ALA A 122 7.59 22.08 -26.60
CA ALA A 122 6.29 22.52 -26.12
C ALA A 122 5.28 21.35 -26.09
N THR A 123 5.22 20.56 -27.15
CA THR A 123 4.34 19.40 -27.24
C THR A 123 4.71 18.33 -26.22
N ASN A 124 6.01 18.13 -25.95
CA ASN A 124 6.47 17.20 -24.92
C ASN A 124 6.02 17.62 -23.52
N ILE A 125 6.16 18.91 -23.16
CA ILE A 125 5.72 19.43 -21.86
C ILE A 125 4.20 19.29 -21.69
N ILE A 126 3.43 19.64 -22.71
CA ILE A 126 1.96 19.54 -22.69
C ILE A 126 1.53 18.06 -22.53
N SER A 127 2.13 17.16 -23.32
CA SER A 127 1.84 15.73 -23.23
C SER A 127 2.21 15.13 -21.88
N GLY A 128 3.38 15.50 -21.33
CA GLY A 128 3.82 15.05 -20.01
C GLY A 128 2.89 15.53 -18.89
N LEU A 129 2.47 16.80 -18.94
CA LEU A 129 1.52 17.35 -17.98
C LEU A 129 0.15 16.66 -18.08
N ALA A 130 -0.35 16.42 -19.29
CA ALA A 130 -1.63 15.77 -19.52
C ALA A 130 -1.63 14.33 -18.96
N VAL A 131 -0.59 13.54 -19.25
CA VAL A 131 -0.43 12.18 -18.74
C VAL A 131 -0.25 12.20 -17.21
N GLY A 132 0.50 13.16 -16.67
CA GLY A 132 0.67 13.31 -15.22
C GLY A 132 -0.66 13.58 -14.49
N LEU A 133 -1.52 14.43 -15.05
CA LEU A 133 -2.85 14.69 -14.51
C LEU A 133 -3.78 13.47 -14.65
N GLU A 134 -3.73 12.77 -15.79
CA GLU A 134 -4.50 11.56 -16.00
C GLU A 134 -4.12 10.45 -15.02
N ALA A 135 -2.82 10.30 -14.74
CA ALA A 135 -2.28 9.29 -13.83
C ALA A 135 -2.80 9.39 -12.40
N THR A 136 -3.31 10.55 -11.97
CA THR A 136 -3.87 10.73 -10.62
C THR A 136 -5.28 10.19 -10.46
N ALA A 137 -6.04 10.04 -11.55
CA ALA A 137 -7.45 9.67 -11.50
C ALA A 137 -7.68 8.26 -10.94
N ALA A 138 -6.96 7.27 -11.44
CA ALA A 138 -7.14 5.89 -11.02
C ALA A 138 -6.75 5.65 -9.53
N PRO A 139 -5.61 6.16 -9.01
CA PRO A 139 -5.31 6.09 -7.57
C PRO A 139 -6.36 6.75 -6.69
N VAL A 140 -6.88 7.92 -7.08
CA VAL A 140 -7.92 8.62 -6.29
C VAL A 140 -9.18 7.77 -6.19
N VAL A 141 -9.67 7.22 -7.29
CA VAL A 141 -10.85 6.33 -7.29
C VAL A 141 -10.60 5.10 -6.42
N LEU A 142 -9.42 4.48 -6.55
CA LEU A 142 -9.06 3.31 -5.76
C LEU A 142 -9.02 3.61 -4.27
N ILE A 143 -8.45 4.74 -3.85
CA ILE A 143 -8.41 5.19 -2.46
C ILE A 143 -9.82 5.46 -1.94
N CYS A 144 -10.67 6.15 -2.70
CA CYS A 144 -12.06 6.40 -2.32
C CYS A 144 -12.83 5.09 -2.05
N LEU A 145 -12.70 4.10 -2.94
CA LEU A 145 -13.30 2.79 -2.76
C LEU A 145 -12.74 2.08 -1.52
N GLY A 146 -11.44 2.20 -1.27
CA GLY A 146 -10.81 1.63 -0.09
C GLY A 146 -11.28 2.26 1.21
N ILE A 147 -11.46 3.59 1.25
CA ILE A 147 -12.01 4.29 2.41
C ILE A 147 -13.44 3.80 2.70
N LEU A 148 -14.28 3.70 1.67
CA LEU A 148 -15.66 3.21 1.82
C LEU A 148 -15.68 1.75 2.31
N ALA A 149 -14.84 0.88 1.77
CA ALA A 149 -14.73 -0.50 2.20
C ALA A 149 -14.22 -0.63 3.64
N ALA A 150 -13.15 0.08 4.00
CA ALA A 150 -12.59 0.06 5.35
C ALA A 150 -13.60 0.60 6.38
N HIS A 151 -14.35 1.64 6.02
CA HIS A 151 -15.43 2.16 6.85
C HIS A 151 -16.56 1.15 7.05
N ALA A 152 -16.96 0.45 6.00
CA ALA A 152 -18.01 -0.57 6.09
C ALA A 152 -17.63 -1.75 7.02
N PHE A 153 -16.33 -2.10 7.11
CA PHE A 153 -15.87 -3.20 7.97
C PHE A 153 -15.69 -2.82 9.44
N ALA A 154 -15.13 -1.63 9.74
CA ALA A 154 -14.79 -1.25 11.12
C ALA A 154 -14.91 0.26 11.39
N GLY A 155 -15.78 0.97 10.65
CA GLY A 155 -16.03 2.38 10.85
C GLY A 155 -14.78 3.26 10.70
N LEU A 156 -14.75 4.38 11.43
CA LEU A 156 -13.61 5.31 11.39
C LEU A 156 -12.30 4.69 11.86
N TYR A 157 -12.37 3.76 12.83
CA TYR A 157 -11.19 3.04 13.29
C TYR A 157 -10.62 2.13 12.20
N GLY A 158 -11.50 1.51 11.40
CA GLY A 158 -11.12 0.70 10.24
C GLY A 158 -10.36 1.49 9.19
N ILE A 159 -10.77 2.73 8.90
CA ILE A 159 -10.04 3.62 7.97
C ILE A 159 -8.62 3.88 8.49
N ALA A 160 -8.47 4.17 9.79
CA ALA A 160 -7.16 4.39 10.39
C ALA A 160 -6.27 3.16 10.32
N MET A 161 -6.84 1.97 10.54
CA MET A 161 -6.10 0.70 10.43
C MET A 161 -5.70 0.40 8.99
N ALA A 162 -6.56 0.65 8.01
CA ALA A 162 -6.24 0.53 6.59
C ALA A 162 -5.08 1.46 6.21
N ALA A 163 -5.09 2.72 6.66
CA ALA A 163 -4.02 3.67 6.40
C ALA A 163 -2.66 3.20 6.97
N ILE A 164 -2.66 2.64 8.19
CA ILE A 164 -1.43 2.09 8.80
C ILE A 164 -0.94 0.88 8.03
N SER A 165 -1.84 -0.01 7.62
CA SER A 165 -1.45 -1.19 6.85
C SER A 165 -0.91 -0.83 5.45
N MET A 166 -1.36 0.27 4.84
CA MET A 166 -0.74 0.80 3.61
C MET A 166 0.73 1.16 3.83
N LEU A 167 1.06 1.77 4.96
CA LEU A 167 2.44 2.13 5.30
C LEU A 167 3.34 0.92 5.56
N SER A 168 2.77 -0.25 5.81
CA SER A 168 3.54 -1.47 6.10
C SER A 168 4.47 -1.91 4.97
N MET A 169 4.12 -1.58 3.73
CA MET A 169 4.87 -1.96 2.53
C MET A 169 5.79 -0.85 2.02
N THR A 170 5.85 0.29 2.70
CA THR A 170 6.59 1.48 2.24
C THR A 170 8.07 1.18 1.96
N GLY A 171 8.73 0.36 2.77
CA GLY A 171 10.12 -0.01 2.55
C GLY A 171 10.37 -0.69 1.21
N MET A 172 9.49 -1.61 0.80
CA MET A 172 9.58 -2.28 -0.49
C MET A 172 9.19 -1.37 -1.65
N VAL A 173 8.19 -0.50 -1.46
CA VAL A 173 7.77 0.49 -2.46
C VAL A 173 8.91 1.47 -2.73
N ILE A 174 9.54 2.03 -1.69
CA ILE A 174 10.70 2.93 -1.84
C ILE A 174 11.86 2.23 -2.55
N ALA A 175 12.09 0.94 -2.28
CA ALA A 175 13.14 0.18 -2.97
C ALA A 175 12.85 0.03 -4.47
N ILE A 176 11.58 -0.15 -4.86
CA ILE A 176 11.14 -0.21 -6.26
C ILE A 176 11.32 1.16 -6.92
N ASP A 177 10.86 2.21 -6.28
CA ASP A 177 10.93 3.59 -6.79
C ASP A 177 12.38 4.06 -6.93
N ALA A 178 13.24 3.74 -5.95
CA ALA A 178 14.66 4.10 -5.98
C ALA A 178 15.44 3.37 -7.08
N TYR A 179 14.98 2.21 -7.53
CA TYR A 179 15.61 1.47 -8.62
C TYR A 179 15.36 2.13 -10.00
N GLY A 180 14.23 2.85 -10.16
CA GLY A 180 13.87 3.47 -11.44
C GLY A 180 14.92 4.44 -12.01
N PRO A 181 15.54 5.33 -11.21
CA PRO A 181 16.56 6.27 -11.67
C PRO A 181 17.95 5.67 -11.90
N ILE A 182 18.22 4.43 -11.46
CA ILE A 182 19.51 3.74 -11.60
C ILE A 182 19.57 2.94 -12.88
#